data_d7a216eb355da2f3b2680aae0f0a18a5
#
_entry.id   d7a216eb355da2f3b2680aae0f0a18a5
#
_cell.length_a   1.000
_cell.length_b   1.000
_cell.length_c   1.000
_cell.angle_alpha   90.00
_cell.angle_beta   90.00
_cell.angle_gamma   90.00
#
_symmetry.space_group_name_H-M   'P 1'
#
loop_
_entity.id
_entity.type
_entity.pdbx_description
1 polymer ?
#
loop_
_entity_poly.entity_id
_entity_poly.type
_entity_poly.pdbx_seq_one_letter_code
_entity_poly.pdbx_strand_id
1 'polypeptide(L)' 'MSNTSITGRTWVAFGPNGAVGSIHEAEGGYSYKLLDDKDYRGLYETLDGAKGALMASLPSGSERPEFKEH' A
#
# COMPACT_ATOMS: atom_id res chain seq x y z
N MET A 1 14.11 6.37 -23.44
CA MET A 1 13.83 6.16 -22.81
C MET A 1 13.40 5.82 -22.16
N SER A 2 13.16 5.72 -21.85
CA SER A 2 12.82 5.45 -21.09
C SER A 2 12.48 4.92 -20.53
N ASN A 3 12.47 4.62 -20.09
CA ASN A 3 12.09 4.10 -19.33
C ASN A 3 11.80 4.31 -18.40
N THR A 4 11.46 4.65 -18.14
CA THR A 4 11.14 4.79 -17.16
C THR A 4 10.93 4.16 -16.46
N SER A 5 11.33 3.95 -16.22
CA SER A 5 11.22 3.15 -15.45
C SER A 5 10.63 3.33 -14.33
N ILE A 6 9.85 2.62 -13.98
CA ILE A 6 9.30 2.66 -12.82
C ILE A 6 10.15 2.00 -11.90
N THR A 7 10.71 2.73 -11.07
CA THR A 7 11.58 2.18 -10.11
C THR A 7 10.84 1.85 -8.88
N GLY A 8 9.59 2.17 -8.81
CA GLY A 8 8.84 1.99 -7.60
C GLY A 8 8.53 0.53 -7.31
N ARG A 9 8.50 0.19 -6.04
CA ARG A 9 8.08 -1.13 -5.60
C ARG A 9 6.64 -1.09 -5.16
N THR A 10 6.01 -2.25 -5.17
CA THR A 10 4.63 -2.36 -4.74
C THR A 10 4.52 -3.48 -3.74
N TRP A 11 3.79 -3.24 -2.67
CA TRP A 11 3.49 -4.27 -1.67
C TRP A 11 2.00 -4.46 -1.65
N VAL A 12 1.58 -5.72 -1.60
CA VAL A 12 0.16 -6.03 -1.53
C VAL A 12 -0.15 -6.52 -0.13
N ALA A 13 -1.21 -5.97 0.44
CA ALA A 13 -1.66 -6.36 1.76
C ALA A 13 -2.72 -7.44 1.62
N PHE A 14 -2.47 -8.58 2.26
CA PHE A 14 -3.39 -9.73 2.18
C PHE A 14 -4.03 -9.97 3.52
N GLY A 15 -5.34 -10.01 3.54
CA GLY A 15 -6.10 -10.42 4.69
C GLY A 15 -6.57 -11.85 4.54
N PRO A 16 -7.43 -12.31 5.45
CA PRO A 16 -7.89 -13.70 5.42
C PRO A 16 -8.68 -14.06 4.17
N ASN A 17 -9.27 -13.07 3.51
CA ASN A 17 -10.06 -13.35 2.32
C ASN A 17 -9.41 -12.84 1.05
N GLY A 18 -8.12 -12.54 1.08
CA GLY A 18 -7.41 -12.08 -0.09
C GLY A 18 -6.88 -10.67 0.08
N ALA A 19 -6.54 -10.04 -1.02
CA ALA A 19 -5.94 -8.72 -0.99
C ALA A 19 -6.92 -7.70 -0.43
N VAL A 20 -6.41 -6.83 0.44
CA VAL A 20 -7.25 -5.76 1.02
C VAL A 20 -6.76 -4.38 0.61
N GLY A 21 -5.57 -4.29 0.03
CA GLY A 21 -5.04 -3.02 -0.41
C GLY A 21 -3.63 -3.18 -0.90
N SER A 22 -3.00 -2.07 -1.20
CA SER A 22 -1.60 -2.10 -1.64
C SER A 22 -0.90 -0.80 -1.29
N ILE A 23 0.43 -0.87 -1.29
CA ILE A 23 1.27 0.29 -1.06
C ILE A 23 2.22 0.38 -2.26
N HIS A 24 2.40 1.58 -2.74
CA HIS A 24 3.27 1.82 -3.89
C HIS A 24 4.34 2.82 -3.51
N GLU A 25 5.58 2.50 -3.84
CA GLU A 25 6.68 3.41 -3.63
C GLU A 25 6.64 4.46 -4.74
N ALA A 26 6.57 5.72 -4.33
CA ALA A 26 6.52 6.83 -5.27
C ALA A 26 7.69 7.74 -5.00
N GLU A 27 7.91 8.66 -5.91
CA GLU A 27 8.95 9.65 -5.70
C GLU A 27 8.60 10.44 -4.45
N GLY A 28 9.48 10.44 -3.51
CA GLY A 28 9.27 11.17 -2.27
C GLY A 28 8.64 10.38 -1.14
N GLY A 29 8.25 9.14 -1.38
CA GLY A 29 7.68 8.38 -0.28
C GLY A 29 6.83 7.22 -0.73
N TYR A 30 5.85 6.87 0.11
CA TYR A 30 5.01 5.71 -0.08
C TYR A 30 3.56 6.12 0.01
N SER A 31 2.75 5.62 -0.91
CA SER A 31 1.32 5.86 -0.90
C SER A 31 0.59 4.54 -0.78
N TYR A 32 -0.64 4.57 -0.28
CA TYR A 32 -1.40 3.35 -0.13
C TYR A 32 -2.78 3.53 -0.74
N LYS A 33 -3.42 2.41 -1.02
CA LYS A 33 -4.83 2.43 -1.37
C LYS A 33 -5.46 1.14 -0.90
N LEU A 34 -6.76 1.21 -0.62
CA LEU A 34 -7.54 0.04 -0.30
C LEU A 34 -8.04 -0.55 -1.62
N LEU A 35 -8.55 -1.77 -1.52
CA LEU A 35 -8.95 -2.49 -2.72
C LEU A 35 -9.98 -1.72 -3.54
N ASP A 36 -10.90 -1.03 -2.86
CA ASP A 36 -11.97 -0.30 -3.55
C ASP A 36 -11.60 1.11 -3.96
N ASP A 37 -10.42 1.57 -3.59
CA ASP A 37 -10.00 2.92 -3.95
C ASP A 37 -9.55 2.96 -5.40
N LYS A 38 -9.83 4.08 -6.05
CA LYS A 38 -9.38 4.27 -7.41
C LYS A 38 -7.94 4.77 -7.46
N ASP A 39 -7.58 5.62 -6.51
CA ASP A 39 -6.27 6.25 -6.51
C ASP A 39 -5.55 6.02 -5.21
N TYR A 40 -4.23 6.08 -5.28
CA TYR A 40 -3.42 5.99 -4.08
C TYR A 40 -3.61 7.24 -3.24
N ARG A 41 -3.49 7.07 -1.93
CA ARG A 41 -3.69 8.13 -0.96
C ARG A 41 -2.43 8.39 -0.17
N GLY A 42 -2.30 9.63 0.24
CA GLY A 42 -1.25 10.03 1.16
C GLY A 42 0.12 9.94 0.56
N LEU A 43 1.07 10.42 1.31
CA LEU A 43 2.47 10.28 0.95
C LEU A 43 3.22 10.20 2.26
N TYR A 44 3.78 9.04 2.55
CA TYR A 44 4.44 8.77 3.82
C TYR A 44 5.92 8.58 3.58
N GLU A 45 6.72 9.08 4.49
CA GLU A 45 8.16 9.02 4.31
C GLU A 45 8.71 7.62 4.44
N THR A 46 8.00 6.74 5.14
CA THR A 46 8.48 5.39 5.36
C THR A 46 7.43 4.38 4.98
N LEU A 47 7.90 3.18 4.66
CA LEU A 47 6.99 2.09 4.36
C LEU A 47 6.13 1.76 5.58
N ASP A 48 6.71 1.78 6.77
CA ASP A 48 5.95 1.50 7.99
C ASP A 48 4.84 2.50 8.19
N GLY A 49 5.08 3.78 7.86
CA GLY A 49 4.05 4.78 7.96
C GLY A 49 2.88 4.49 7.04
N ALA A 50 3.18 4.09 5.80
CA ALA A 50 2.13 3.74 4.85
C ALA A 50 1.38 2.49 5.28
N LYS A 51 2.11 1.49 5.81
CA LYS A 51 1.47 0.28 6.32
C LYS A 51 0.50 0.61 7.45
N GLY A 52 0.93 1.46 8.37
CA GLY A 52 0.08 1.87 9.48
C GLY A 52 -1.16 2.59 9.02
N ALA A 53 -1.00 3.48 8.02
CA ALA A 53 -2.14 4.21 7.50
C ALA A 53 -3.14 3.28 6.81
N LEU A 54 -2.62 2.31 6.06
CA LEU A 54 -3.48 1.34 5.40
C LEU A 54 -4.26 0.53 6.43
N MET A 55 -3.56 0.04 7.45
CA MET A 55 -4.21 -0.75 8.50
C MET A 55 -5.26 0.07 9.25
N ALA A 56 -4.97 1.35 9.49
CA ALA A 56 -5.93 2.20 10.18
C ALA A 56 -7.17 2.47 9.34
N SER A 57 -7.07 2.33 8.04
CA SER A 57 -8.20 2.54 7.14
C SER A 57 -9.08 1.32 6.98
N LEU A 58 -8.64 0.17 7.48
CA LEU A 58 -9.43 -1.05 7.39
C LEU A 58 -10.56 -1.01 8.41
N PRO A 59 -11.63 -1.77 8.18
CA PRO A 59 -12.72 -1.79 9.14
C PRO A 59 -12.26 -2.25 10.50
N SER A 60 -12.94 -1.74 11.51
CA SER A 60 -12.67 -2.12 12.88
C SER A 60 -12.84 -3.62 13.04
N GLY A 61 -11.91 -4.25 13.73
CA GLY A 61 -11.99 -5.69 13.94
C GLY A 61 -11.33 -6.51 12.86
N SER A 62 -10.80 -5.86 11.81
CA SER A 62 -10.10 -6.56 10.76
C SER A 62 -8.81 -7.16 11.31
N GLU A 63 -8.45 -8.31 10.77
CA GLU A 63 -7.17 -8.91 11.14
C GLU A 63 -6.05 -8.13 10.47
N ARG A 64 -4.89 -8.19 11.11
CA ARG A 64 -3.72 -7.51 10.57
C ARG A 64 -3.33 -8.15 9.24
N PRO A 65 -3.25 -7.38 8.17
CA PRO A 65 -2.89 -7.97 6.89
C PRO A 65 -1.41 -8.30 6.81
N GLU A 66 -1.08 -9.21 5.92
CA GLU A 66 0.30 -9.56 5.65
C GLU A 66 0.71 -8.82 4.39
N PHE A 67 1.86 -8.15 4.44
CA PHE A 67 2.34 -7.39 3.28
C PHE A 67 3.39 -8.20 2.56
N LYS A 68 3.22 -8.32 1.25
CA LYS A 68 4.18 -9.02 0.41
C LYS A 68 4.59 -8.12 -0.73
N GLU A 69 5.88 -8.04 -0.95
CA GLU A 69 6.40 -7.25 -2.05
C GLU A 69 6.05 -7.94 -3.36
N HIS A 70 5.52 -7.16 -4.26
CA HIS A 70 5.09 -7.69 -5.56
C HIS A 70 6.21 -7.60 -6.58
#